data_4714231d355ff3ee81f721ac02bd2ef8
#
_entry.id   4714231d355ff3ee81f721ac02bd2ef8
#
_cell.length_a   1.000
_cell.length_b   1.000
_cell.length_c   1.000
_cell.angle_alpha   90.00
_cell.angle_beta   90.00
_cell.angle_gamma   90.00
#
_symmetry.space_group_name_H-M   'P 1'
#
loop_
_entity.id
_entity.type
_entity.pdbx_description
1 polymer ?
#
loop_
_entity_poly.entity_id
_entity_poly.type
_entity_poly.pdbx_seq_one_letter_code
_entity_poly.pdbx_strand_id
1 'polypeptide(L)'
;MFFSVILPTFNSSSFIDKALQSLMSQTYRKFEVIASDDGSKDNTVKILKKYKKLFKKKKINLIIIENSHFGPGYARNKAIEKSKYEWLAFLDSDDVWHKDKLLKVLKKKNKNQKINCIIHNEIYINRNKKKIYYDYTNMFSNNKSIFEQLFYQNFLSPTSTCIKKSLVEKHKMFDASLPNGQDYDLWLKIGNELKILKLDLYLAYYHERQDNISSRPYLLRIKNILKIVNRYKKQVSKSIYFCKIIKLFISKEWFRI
;
A
#
# COMPACT_ATOMS: atom_id res chain seq x y z
N MET A 1 -19.54 -6.49 -4.66
CA MET A 1 -18.27 -6.48 -3.92
C MET A 1 -18.17 -5.17 -3.15
N PHE A 2 -17.71 -5.20 -1.92
CA PHE A 2 -17.49 -4.01 -1.10
C PHE A 2 -16.02 -3.91 -0.75
N PHE A 3 -15.50 -2.68 -0.55
CA PHE A 3 -14.12 -2.45 -0.18
C PHE A 3 -14.02 -1.78 1.19
N SER A 4 -13.03 -2.18 1.98
CA SER A 4 -12.55 -1.40 3.12
C SER A 4 -11.26 -0.69 2.73
N VAL A 5 -11.30 0.63 2.69
CA VAL A 5 -10.14 1.47 2.40
C VAL A 5 -9.35 1.68 3.67
N ILE A 6 -8.11 1.24 3.69
CA ILE A 6 -7.17 1.34 4.80
C ILE A 6 -6.32 2.60 4.58
N LEU A 7 -6.51 3.59 5.45
CA LEU A 7 -5.87 4.91 5.35
C LEU A 7 -5.06 5.18 6.63
N PRO A 8 -3.79 4.78 6.70
CA PRO A 8 -2.91 5.19 7.81
C PRO A 8 -2.60 6.68 7.70
N THR A 9 -2.58 7.39 8.83
CA THR A 9 -2.24 8.81 8.88
C THR A 9 -1.27 9.11 10.03
N PHE A 10 -0.34 10.02 9.80
CA PHE A 10 0.53 10.60 10.83
C PHE A 10 1.07 11.94 10.35
N ASN A 11 0.79 13.02 11.11
CA ASN A 11 1.20 14.39 10.80
C ASN A 11 0.97 14.75 9.31
N SER A 12 -0.26 14.52 8.84
CA SER A 12 -0.62 14.57 7.41
C SER A 12 -1.44 15.81 7.03
N SER A 13 -1.57 16.80 7.92
CA SER A 13 -2.49 17.93 7.75
C SER A 13 -2.27 18.73 6.47
N SER A 14 -1.04 18.77 5.96
CA SER A 14 -0.69 19.53 4.76
C SER A 14 -1.07 18.87 3.43
N PHE A 15 -1.45 17.58 3.43
CA PHE A 15 -1.68 16.82 2.19
C PHE A 15 -2.88 15.87 2.23
N ILE A 16 -3.37 15.47 3.40
CA ILE A 16 -4.47 14.50 3.55
C ILE A 16 -5.77 14.93 2.85
N ASP A 17 -6.01 16.22 2.68
CA ASP A 17 -7.17 16.74 1.96
C ASP A 17 -7.29 16.15 0.56
N LYS A 18 -6.18 16.03 -0.20
CA LYS A 18 -6.16 15.46 -1.55
C LYS A 18 -6.52 13.97 -1.54
N ALA A 19 -6.00 13.20 -0.59
CA ALA A 19 -6.34 11.80 -0.43
C ALA A 19 -7.84 11.62 -0.15
N LEU A 20 -8.40 12.36 0.82
CA LEU A 20 -9.81 12.31 1.19
C LEU A 20 -10.73 12.77 0.04
N GLN A 21 -10.35 13.82 -0.69
CA GLN A 21 -11.08 14.27 -1.88
C GLN A 21 -11.10 13.18 -2.97
N SER A 22 -9.98 12.48 -3.18
CA SER A 22 -9.91 11.39 -4.15
C SER A 22 -10.83 10.23 -3.81
N LEU A 23 -11.02 9.93 -2.52
CA LEU A 23 -12.00 8.95 -2.03
C LEU A 23 -13.43 9.47 -2.22
N MET A 24 -13.70 10.73 -1.91
CA MET A 24 -15.01 11.34 -2.11
C MET A 24 -15.42 11.43 -3.59
N SER A 25 -14.47 11.44 -4.52
CA SER A 25 -14.70 11.50 -5.96
C SER A 25 -14.89 10.12 -6.60
N GLN A 26 -14.69 9.00 -5.87
CA GLN A 26 -14.85 7.67 -6.43
C GLN A 26 -16.25 7.50 -7.06
N THR A 27 -16.29 7.00 -8.29
CA THR A 27 -17.55 6.71 -9.00
C THR A 27 -18.25 5.47 -8.42
N TYR A 28 -17.51 4.54 -7.84
CA TYR A 28 -18.06 3.40 -7.11
C TYR A 28 -18.21 3.75 -5.63
N ARG A 29 -19.42 3.60 -5.07
CA ARG A 29 -19.78 4.09 -3.74
C ARG A 29 -19.88 2.99 -2.65
N LYS A 30 -19.78 1.70 -3.01
CA LYS A 30 -19.91 0.60 -2.04
C LYS A 30 -18.58 0.31 -1.36
N PHE A 31 -18.12 1.23 -0.52
CA PHE A 31 -16.92 1.10 0.30
C PHE A 31 -17.06 1.86 1.62
N GLU A 32 -16.22 1.52 2.56
CA GLU A 32 -15.97 2.28 3.78
C GLU A 32 -14.51 2.76 3.81
N VAL A 33 -14.22 3.73 4.65
CA VAL A 33 -12.85 4.23 4.90
C VAL A 33 -12.55 4.07 6.37
N ILE A 34 -11.40 3.49 6.68
CA ILE A 34 -10.87 3.40 8.03
C ILE A 34 -9.57 4.21 8.07
N ALA A 35 -9.68 5.43 8.60
CA ALA A 35 -8.54 6.30 8.86
C ALA A 35 -7.97 5.96 10.23
N SER A 36 -6.76 5.43 10.26
CA SER A 36 -6.06 5.07 11.50
C SER A 36 -4.90 6.03 11.70
N ASP A 37 -5.13 6.99 12.59
CA ASP A 37 -4.15 8.01 12.94
C ASP A 37 -3.15 7.50 13.97
N ASP A 38 -1.87 7.63 13.68
CA ASP A 38 -0.76 7.12 14.49
C ASP A 38 -0.25 8.18 15.48
N GLY A 39 -1.16 8.89 16.15
CA GLY A 39 -0.82 9.88 17.19
C GLY A 39 -0.33 11.21 16.62
N SER A 40 -0.98 11.73 15.59
CA SER A 40 -0.67 13.04 15.00
C SER A 40 -0.72 14.18 16.03
N LYS A 41 0.24 15.10 15.92
CA LYS A 41 0.32 16.31 16.74
C LYS A 41 -0.15 17.57 16.00
N ASP A 42 -0.37 17.44 14.70
CA ASP A 42 -0.87 18.52 13.83
C ASP A 42 -2.42 18.48 13.69
N ASN A 43 -2.98 19.20 12.71
CA ASN A 43 -4.41 19.26 12.48
C ASN A 43 -5.00 18.01 11.76
N THR A 44 -4.25 16.91 11.57
CA THR A 44 -4.71 15.73 10.83
C THR A 44 -6.05 15.21 11.34
N VAL A 45 -6.16 14.94 12.63
CA VAL A 45 -7.41 14.41 13.25
C VAL A 45 -8.57 15.38 13.10
N LYS A 46 -8.32 16.69 13.24
CA LYS A 46 -9.35 17.74 13.03
C LYS A 46 -9.88 17.71 11.59
N ILE A 47 -9.01 17.55 10.61
CA ILE A 47 -9.38 17.41 9.19
C ILE A 47 -10.21 16.14 8.99
N LEU A 48 -9.77 14.98 9.52
CA LEU A 48 -10.52 13.73 9.45
C LEU A 48 -11.93 13.86 10.01
N LYS A 49 -12.10 14.50 11.19
CA LYS A 49 -13.41 14.75 11.83
C LYS A 49 -14.31 15.65 10.95
N LYS A 50 -13.73 16.67 10.27
CA LYS A 50 -14.46 17.48 9.28
C LYS A 50 -14.94 16.62 8.11
N TYR A 51 -14.05 15.81 7.53
CA TYR A 51 -14.39 14.93 6.40
C TYR A 51 -15.40 13.86 6.77
N LYS A 52 -15.42 13.34 7.99
CA LYS A 52 -16.43 12.37 8.45
C LYS A 52 -17.84 12.86 8.21
N LYS A 53 -18.12 14.17 8.44
CA LYS A 53 -19.42 14.79 8.16
C LYS A 53 -19.72 14.82 6.65
N LEU A 54 -18.71 15.10 5.81
CA LEU A 54 -18.85 15.15 4.35
C LEU A 54 -19.08 13.74 3.75
N PHE A 55 -18.32 12.73 4.21
CA PHE A 55 -18.50 11.33 3.81
C PHE A 55 -19.92 10.82 4.16
N LYS A 56 -20.42 11.17 5.35
CA LYS A 56 -21.80 10.83 5.77
C LYS A 56 -22.85 11.35 4.79
N LYS A 57 -22.70 12.61 4.30
CA LYS A 57 -23.59 13.17 3.28
C LYS A 57 -23.57 12.37 1.96
N LYS A 58 -22.46 11.72 1.64
CA LYS A 58 -22.31 10.84 0.47
C LYS A 58 -22.63 9.37 0.74
N LYS A 59 -23.19 9.05 1.93
CA LYS A 59 -23.52 7.69 2.39
C LYS A 59 -22.31 6.74 2.40
N ILE A 60 -21.12 7.28 2.65
CA ILE A 60 -19.88 6.51 2.84
C ILE A 60 -19.51 6.58 4.32
N ASN A 61 -19.19 5.44 4.92
CA ASN A 61 -18.75 5.39 6.31
C ASN A 61 -17.25 5.74 6.40
N LEU A 62 -16.91 6.75 7.21
CA LEU A 62 -15.53 7.06 7.60
C LEU A 62 -15.38 6.78 9.10
N ILE A 63 -14.60 5.76 9.43
CA ILE A 63 -14.20 5.38 10.79
C ILE A 63 -12.84 6.04 11.06
N ILE A 64 -12.69 6.68 12.21
CA ILE A 64 -11.43 7.29 12.66
C ILE A 64 -10.98 6.53 13.90
N ILE A 65 -9.72 6.07 13.88
CA ILE A 65 -9.04 5.43 15.01
C ILE A 65 -7.87 6.35 15.39
N GLU A 66 -7.77 6.70 16.65
CA GLU A 66 -6.67 7.52 17.19
C GLU A 66 -5.77 6.61 18.03
N ASN A 67 -4.50 6.44 17.64
CA ASN A 67 -3.50 5.57 18.29
C ASN A 67 -2.41 6.41 18.97
N SER A 68 -1.50 5.74 19.69
CA SER A 68 -0.41 6.36 20.46
C SER A 68 0.96 6.13 19.82
N HIS A 69 1.12 6.44 18.52
CA HIS A 69 2.37 6.44 17.75
C HIS A 69 3.19 5.13 17.84
N PHE A 70 2.66 4.06 17.25
CA PHE A 70 3.30 2.74 17.16
C PHE A 70 3.84 2.42 15.75
N GLY A 71 3.75 3.36 14.82
CA GLY A 71 4.26 3.24 13.46
C GLY A 71 3.20 2.80 12.43
N PRO A 72 3.53 2.95 11.12
CA PRO A 72 2.57 2.79 10.03
C PRO A 72 2.06 1.35 9.87
N GLY A 73 2.85 0.35 10.24
CA GLY A 73 2.41 -1.05 10.26
C GLY A 73 1.30 -1.29 11.27
N TYR A 74 1.46 -0.76 12.49
CA TYR A 74 0.46 -0.82 13.53
C TYR A 74 -0.84 -0.09 13.12
N ALA A 75 -0.71 1.13 12.59
CA ALA A 75 -1.86 1.89 12.14
C ALA A 75 -2.66 1.15 11.05
N ARG A 76 -1.97 0.52 10.07
CA ARG A 76 -2.64 -0.32 9.06
C ARG A 76 -3.32 -1.52 9.68
N ASN A 77 -2.68 -2.20 10.64
CA ASN A 77 -3.27 -3.35 11.33
C ASN A 77 -4.56 -2.97 12.07
N LYS A 78 -4.56 -1.86 12.81
CA LYS A 78 -5.77 -1.36 13.49
C LYS A 78 -6.91 -1.04 12.52
N ALA A 79 -6.59 -0.49 11.36
CA ALA A 79 -7.57 -0.27 10.31
C ALA A 79 -8.10 -1.58 9.70
N ILE A 80 -7.25 -2.58 9.51
CA ILE A 80 -7.64 -3.92 9.01
C ILE A 80 -8.54 -4.62 10.02
N GLU A 81 -8.17 -4.64 11.29
CA GLU A 81 -8.98 -5.22 12.39
C GLU A 81 -10.40 -4.64 12.41
N LYS A 82 -10.51 -3.31 12.21
CA LYS A 82 -11.79 -2.59 12.23
C LYS A 82 -12.59 -2.73 10.93
N SER A 83 -11.96 -3.15 9.83
CA SER A 83 -12.59 -3.28 8.53
C SER A 83 -13.60 -4.43 8.50
N LYS A 84 -14.75 -4.21 7.81
CA LYS A 84 -15.81 -5.22 7.73
C LYS A 84 -15.90 -5.95 6.39
N TYR A 85 -15.24 -5.42 5.35
CA TYR A 85 -15.35 -6.00 4.01
C TYR A 85 -14.14 -6.87 3.66
N GLU A 86 -14.38 -7.92 2.89
CA GLU A 86 -13.37 -8.89 2.49
C GLU A 86 -12.27 -8.32 1.57
N TRP A 87 -12.55 -7.24 0.85
CA TRP A 87 -11.54 -6.62 -0.02
C TRP A 87 -10.97 -5.35 0.61
N LEU A 88 -9.69 -5.43 0.99
CA LEU A 88 -8.90 -4.29 1.43
C LEU A 88 -8.35 -3.53 0.23
N ALA A 89 -8.35 -2.21 0.30
CA ALA A 89 -7.68 -1.33 -0.65
C ALA A 89 -6.89 -0.30 0.16
N PHE A 90 -5.58 -0.20 -0.07
CA PHE A 90 -4.73 0.69 0.71
C PHE A 90 -4.60 2.04 0.02
N LEU A 91 -4.63 3.11 0.81
CA LEU A 91 -4.33 4.47 0.37
C LEU A 91 -3.47 5.14 1.43
N ASP A 92 -2.24 5.49 1.09
CA ASP A 92 -1.41 6.29 1.98
C ASP A 92 -1.88 7.76 1.96
N SER A 93 -1.73 8.46 3.09
CA SER A 93 -2.34 9.78 3.30
C SER A 93 -1.81 10.89 2.39
N ASP A 94 -0.69 10.64 1.72
CA ASP A 94 -0.03 11.54 0.76
C ASP A 94 -0.28 11.16 -0.71
N ASP A 95 -0.99 10.06 -0.95
CA ASP A 95 -1.32 9.58 -2.30
C ASP A 95 -2.73 10.00 -2.74
N VAL A 96 -2.97 9.88 -4.03
CA VAL A 96 -4.26 10.24 -4.65
C VAL A 96 -4.72 9.12 -5.57
N TRP A 97 -5.99 8.73 -5.49
CA TRP A 97 -6.58 7.78 -6.41
C TRP A 97 -7.29 8.44 -7.60
N HIS A 98 -7.22 7.79 -8.75
CA HIS A 98 -8.09 8.10 -9.88
C HIS A 98 -9.55 7.84 -9.50
N LYS A 99 -10.47 8.71 -9.94
CA LYS A 99 -11.91 8.64 -9.58
C LYS A 99 -12.58 7.30 -9.88
N ASP A 100 -12.09 6.56 -10.85
CA ASP A 100 -12.68 5.29 -11.29
C ASP A 100 -11.93 4.06 -10.76
N LYS A 101 -10.97 4.22 -9.83
CA LYS A 101 -10.15 3.10 -9.35
C LYS A 101 -11.00 1.94 -8.86
N LEU A 102 -11.86 2.15 -7.89
CA LEU A 102 -12.66 1.06 -7.31
C LEU A 102 -13.64 0.44 -8.32
N LEU A 103 -14.19 1.24 -9.24
CA LEU A 103 -15.05 0.74 -10.31
C LEU A 103 -14.27 -0.15 -11.30
N LYS A 104 -13.07 0.25 -11.70
CA LYS A 104 -12.21 -0.52 -12.62
C LYS A 104 -11.76 -1.83 -11.99
N VAL A 105 -11.35 -1.80 -10.72
CA VAL A 105 -11.00 -2.99 -9.94
C VAL A 105 -12.20 -3.95 -9.84
N LEU A 106 -13.38 -3.44 -9.52
CA LEU A 106 -14.61 -4.24 -9.47
C LEU A 106 -14.90 -4.93 -10.80
N LYS A 107 -14.90 -4.18 -11.90
CA LYS A 107 -15.19 -4.72 -13.25
C LYS A 107 -14.21 -5.82 -13.67
N LYS A 108 -12.93 -5.66 -13.34
CA LYS A 108 -11.90 -6.66 -13.67
C LYS A 108 -12.06 -7.92 -12.82
N LYS A 109 -12.35 -7.78 -11.53
CA LYS A 109 -12.51 -8.90 -10.59
C LYS A 109 -13.67 -9.84 -10.95
N ASN A 110 -14.79 -9.29 -11.40
CA ASN A 110 -15.98 -10.09 -11.69
C ASN A 110 -15.77 -11.16 -12.78
N LYS A 111 -14.68 -11.09 -13.54
CA LYS A 111 -14.35 -12.06 -14.59
C LYS A 111 -13.52 -13.26 -14.12
N ASN A 112 -13.01 -13.24 -12.87
CA ASN A 112 -12.16 -14.32 -12.36
C ASN A 112 -12.34 -14.50 -10.84
N GLN A 113 -12.91 -15.61 -10.42
CA GLN A 113 -13.23 -15.91 -9.02
C GLN A 113 -12.03 -16.40 -8.17
N LYS A 114 -10.98 -16.94 -8.81
CA LYS A 114 -9.84 -17.54 -8.09
C LYS A 114 -8.82 -16.54 -7.56
N ILE A 115 -8.93 -15.25 -7.90
CA ILE A 115 -7.99 -14.22 -7.49
C ILE A 115 -8.17 -13.82 -6.03
N ASN A 116 -7.06 -13.43 -5.38
CA ASN A 116 -7.03 -12.87 -4.04
C ASN A 116 -6.29 -11.52 -3.94
N CYS A 117 -5.65 -11.10 -5.02
CA CYS A 117 -4.95 -9.82 -5.13
C CYS A 117 -5.20 -9.19 -6.51
N ILE A 118 -5.42 -7.89 -6.56
CA ILE A 118 -5.54 -7.11 -7.80
C ILE A 118 -4.55 -5.95 -7.69
N ILE A 119 -3.73 -5.78 -8.70
CA ILE A 119 -2.77 -4.68 -8.78
C ILE A 119 -3.02 -3.83 -10.03
N HIS A 120 -2.59 -2.58 -9.96
CA HIS A 120 -2.61 -1.65 -11.09
C HIS A 120 -1.33 -0.80 -11.10
N ASN A 121 -1.15 -0.03 -12.16
CA ASN A 121 0.00 0.86 -12.34
C ASN A 121 -0.17 2.19 -11.59
N GLU A 122 0.94 2.89 -11.37
CA GLU A 122 0.99 4.19 -10.68
C GLU A 122 1.72 5.25 -11.49
N ILE A 123 1.32 6.50 -11.28
CA ILE A 123 2.04 7.67 -11.73
C ILE A 123 2.78 8.27 -10.53
N TYR A 124 4.09 8.20 -10.56
CA TYR A 124 4.95 8.86 -9.59
C TYR A 124 5.14 10.33 -10.00
N ILE A 125 4.91 11.23 -9.07
CA ILE A 125 5.10 12.67 -9.24
C ILE A 125 6.26 13.09 -8.34
N ASN A 126 7.40 13.41 -8.94
CA ASN A 126 8.57 13.84 -8.20
C ASN A 126 8.44 15.30 -7.68
N ARG A 127 9.40 15.74 -6.87
CA ARG A 127 9.41 17.11 -6.30
C ARG A 127 9.38 18.21 -7.35
N ASN A 128 9.91 17.96 -8.54
CA ASN A 128 9.89 18.88 -9.68
C ASN A 128 8.59 18.75 -10.50
N LYS A 129 7.57 18.09 -9.95
CA LYS A 129 6.29 17.83 -10.61
C LYS A 129 6.39 17.01 -11.93
N LYS A 130 7.54 16.39 -12.21
CA LYS A 130 7.72 15.47 -13.34
C LYS A 130 6.98 14.17 -13.04
N LYS A 131 6.23 13.69 -14.02
CA LYS A 131 5.52 12.40 -13.96
C LYS A 131 6.39 11.28 -14.48
N ILE A 132 6.46 10.17 -13.73
CA ILE A 132 7.12 8.92 -14.13
C ILE A 132 6.07 7.83 -14.01
N TYR A 133 5.92 7.03 -15.07
CA TYR A 133 4.92 5.99 -15.15
C TYR A 133 5.52 4.66 -14.69
N TYR A 134 5.05 4.15 -13.55
CA TYR A 134 5.46 2.84 -13.02
C TYR A 134 4.49 1.77 -13.48
N ASP A 135 4.97 0.90 -14.35
CA ASP A 135 4.22 -0.21 -14.93
C ASP A 135 4.47 -1.49 -14.14
N TYR A 136 3.83 -1.62 -12.99
CA TYR A 136 3.95 -2.80 -12.14
C TYR A 136 3.42 -4.07 -12.80
N THR A 137 2.43 -3.94 -13.69
CA THR A 137 1.79 -5.09 -14.31
C THR A 137 2.71 -5.84 -15.26
N ASN A 138 3.65 -5.14 -15.90
CA ASN A 138 4.64 -5.74 -16.79
C ASN A 138 5.92 -6.20 -16.06
N MET A 139 6.11 -5.85 -14.79
CA MET A 139 7.24 -6.33 -13.98
C MET A 139 7.11 -7.81 -13.60
N PHE A 140 5.89 -8.37 -13.65
CA PHE A 140 5.65 -9.78 -13.35
C PHE A 140 5.81 -10.67 -14.57
N SER A 141 6.68 -11.67 -14.48
CA SER A 141 6.71 -12.81 -15.39
C SER A 141 5.71 -13.89 -14.97
N ASN A 142 4.90 -14.38 -15.89
CA ASN A 142 3.94 -15.45 -15.59
C ASN A 142 4.63 -16.82 -15.37
N ASN A 143 5.88 -16.98 -15.80
CA ASN A 143 6.63 -18.23 -15.77
C ASN A 143 7.56 -18.38 -14.55
N LYS A 144 7.51 -17.42 -13.61
CA LYS A 144 8.35 -17.42 -12.41
C LYS A 144 7.51 -17.37 -11.15
N SER A 145 8.01 -17.93 -10.06
CA SER A 145 7.39 -17.80 -8.74
C SER A 145 7.16 -16.33 -8.39
N ILE A 146 5.93 -15.97 -8.00
CA ILE A 146 5.60 -14.61 -7.54
C ILE A 146 6.46 -14.25 -6.34
N PHE A 147 6.66 -15.19 -5.42
CA PHE A 147 7.50 -14.99 -4.24
C PHE A 147 8.96 -14.62 -4.63
N GLU A 148 9.57 -15.37 -5.53
CA GLU A 148 10.96 -15.08 -5.96
C GLU A 148 11.08 -13.74 -6.68
N GLN A 149 10.09 -13.39 -7.49
CA GLN A 149 10.05 -12.10 -8.16
C GLN A 149 9.94 -10.95 -7.15
N LEU A 150 9.05 -11.06 -6.16
CA LEU A 150 8.91 -10.10 -5.06
C LEU A 150 10.17 -10.04 -4.20
N PHE A 151 10.80 -11.20 -3.92
CA PHE A 151 12.04 -11.25 -3.17
C PHE A 151 13.15 -10.48 -3.87
N TYR A 152 13.29 -10.67 -5.19
CA TYR A 152 14.27 -9.95 -5.99
C TYR A 152 13.97 -8.46 -6.09
N GLN A 153 12.69 -8.09 -6.26
CA GLN A 153 12.24 -6.71 -6.37
C GLN A 153 10.85 -6.52 -5.79
N ASN A 154 10.70 -5.59 -4.82
CA ASN A 154 9.36 -5.17 -4.39
C ASN A 154 8.74 -4.27 -5.48
N PHE A 155 7.65 -4.73 -6.09
CA PHE A 155 6.85 -3.98 -7.07
C PHE A 155 5.36 -3.98 -6.71
N LEU A 156 5.03 -4.26 -5.45
CA LEU A 156 3.70 -4.10 -4.91
C LEU A 156 3.65 -2.86 -4.02
N SER A 157 3.20 -1.74 -4.58
CA SER A 157 2.86 -0.58 -3.79
C SER A 157 1.54 -0.82 -3.04
N PRO A 158 1.43 -0.48 -1.75
CA PRO A 158 0.14 -0.53 -1.06
C PRO A 158 -0.94 0.23 -1.82
N THR A 159 -0.66 1.47 -2.25
CA THR A 159 -1.61 2.32 -2.95
C THR A 159 -2.12 1.72 -4.27
N SER A 160 -1.35 0.83 -4.93
CA SER A 160 -1.77 0.13 -6.16
C SER A 160 -2.46 -1.22 -5.89
N THR A 161 -2.54 -1.67 -4.64
CA THR A 161 -2.95 -3.03 -4.30
C THR A 161 -4.37 -3.06 -3.70
N CYS A 162 -5.19 -4.00 -4.19
CA CYS A 162 -6.41 -4.47 -3.53
C CYS A 162 -6.27 -5.96 -3.24
N ILE A 163 -6.54 -6.39 -2.00
CA ILE A 163 -6.25 -7.76 -1.56
C ILE A 163 -7.34 -8.30 -0.64
N LYS A 164 -7.53 -9.61 -0.59
CA LYS A 164 -8.44 -10.24 0.36
C LYS A 164 -7.96 -10.08 1.79
N LYS A 165 -8.85 -9.64 2.67
CA LYS A 165 -8.62 -9.48 4.11
C LYS A 165 -8.20 -10.80 4.74
N SER A 166 -8.92 -11.88 4.44
CA SER A 166 -8.65 -13.24 4.95
C SER A 166 -7.22 -13.71 4.68
N LEU A 167 -6.64 -13.37 3.51
CA LEU A 167 -5.24 -13.70 3.21
C LEU A 167 -4.26 -12.90 4.10
N VAL A 168 -4.51 -11.62 4.29
CA VAL A 168 -3.67 -10.74 5.11
C VAL A 168 -3.71 -11.16 6.59
N GLU A 169 -4.90 -11.48 7.11
CA GLU A 169 -5.10 -11.95 8.50
C GLU A 169 -4.46 -13.31 8.75
N LYS A 170 -4.61 -14.26 7.81
CA LYS A 170 -3.97 -15.59 7.87
C LYS A 170 -2.47 -15.49 8.12
N HIS A 171 -1.83 -14.48 7.55
CA HIS A 171 -0.39 -14.23 7.65
C HIS A 171 -0.01 -13.17 8.69
N LYS A 172 -0.86 -12.93 9.71
CA LYS A 172 -0.59 -12.04 10.85
C LYS A 172 -0.36 -10.57 10.46
N MET A 173 -0.94 -10.14 9.35
CA MET A 173 -0.94 -8.74 8.89
C MET A 173 0.48 -8.13 8.77
N PHE A 174 0.61 -6.81 8.90
CA PHE A 174 1.90 -6.10 8.85
C PHE A 174 2.74 -6.36 10.11
N ASP A 175 4.06 -6.48 9.98
CA ASP A 175 4.98 -6.49 11.12
C ASP A 175 5.15 -5.05 11.65
N ALA A 176 4.46 -4.75 12.76
CA ALA A 176 4.49 -3.43 13.39
C ALA A 176 5.86 -3.07 14.00
N SER A 177 6.75 -4.03 14.21
CA SER A 177 8.10 -3.78 14.72
C SER A 177 9.06 -3.19 13.67
N LEU A 178 8.66 -3.21 12.38
CA LEU A 178 9.47 -2.68 11.29
C LEU A 178 9.19 -1.18 11.10
N PRO A 179 10.18 -0.30 11.21
CA PRO A 179 10.00 1.14 10.99
C PRO A 179 9.86 1.53 9.51
N ASN A 180 10.24 0.63 8.58
CA ASN A 180 10.03 0.74 7.14
C ASN A 180 10.06 -0.66 6.49
N GLY A 181 9.52 -0.79 5.26
CA GLY A 181 9.46 -2.06 4.52
C GLY A 181 8.41 -3.04 5.06
N GLN A 182 7.45 -2.59 5.86
CA GLN A 182 6.38 -3.44 6.41
C GLN A 182 5.52 -4.04 5.29
N ASP A 183 5.31 -3.30 4.23
CA ASP A 183 4.62 -3.72 3.01
C ASP A 183 5.41 -4.83 2.31
N TYR A 184 6.71 -4.63 2.12
CA TYR A 184 7.59 -5.63 1.52
C TYR A 184 7.61 -6.95 2.32
N ASP A 185 7.71 -6.86 3.66
CA ASP A 185 7.61 -8.05 4.54
C ASP A 185 6.27 -8.77 4.37
N LEU A 186 5.15 -8.02 4.33
CA LEU A 186 3.83 -8.61 4.13
C LEU A 186 3.73 -9.31 2.76
N TRP A 187 4.21 -8.66 1.69
CA TRP A 187 4.17 -9.25 0.35
C TRP A 187 4.97 -10.54 0.26
N LEU A 188 6.11 -10.63 0.95
CA LEU A 188 6.87 -11.87 1.05
C LEU A 188 6.16 -12.94 1.88
N LYS A 189 5.55 -12.57 3.02
CA LYS A 189 4.77 -13.53 3.83
C LYS A 189 3.69 -14.25 3.01
N ILE A 190 3.01 -13.52 2.16
CA ILE A 190 1.87 -14.02 1.38
C ILE A 190 2.23 -14.44 -0.04
N GLY A 191 3.46 -14.22 -0.47
CA GLY A 191 3.91 -14.31 -1.87
C GLY A 191 3.59 -15.64 -2.55
N ASN A 192 3.73 -16.76 -1.83
CA ASN A 192 3.45 -18.09 -2.35
C ASN A 192 1.94 -18.39 -2.53
N GLU A 193 1.06 -17.63 -1.87
CA GLU A 193 -0.39 -17.79 -1.98
C GLU A 193 -1.05 -16.72 -2.87
N LEU A 194 -0.27 -15.74 -3.34
CA LEU A 194 -0.80 -14.67 -4.18
C LEU A 194 -1.32 -15.21 -5.52
N LYS A 195 -2.57 -14.85 -5.82
CA LYS A 195 -3.21 -15.07 -7.12
C LYS A 195 -3.57 -13.70 -7.68
N ILE A 196 -2.59 -13.13 -8.40
CA ILE A 196 -2.62 -11.72 -8.82
C ILE A 196 -3.39 -11.57 -10.13
N LEU A 197 -4.34 -10.64 -10.13
CA LEU A 197 -4.95 -10.11 -11.34
C LEU A 197 -4.34 -8.75 -11.65
N LYS A 198 -3.73 -8.62 -12.81
CA LYS A 198 -3.12 -7.38 -13.28
C LYS A 198 -4.15 -6.52 -14.00
N LEU A 199 -4.18 -5.24 -13.64
CA LEU A 199 -5.00 -4.24 -14.28
C LEU A 199 -4.07 -3.18 -14.89
N ASP A 200 -3.82 -3.30 -16.19
CA ASP A 200 -2.94 -2.38 -16.93
C ASP A 200 -3.60 -1.00 -17.11
N LEU A 201 -3.69 -0.27 -16.00
CA LEU A 201 -4.23 1.08 -15.91
C LEU A 201 -3.52 1.83 -14.79
N TYR A 202 -3.25 3.11 -14.99
CA TYR A 202 -2.69 4.02 -14.01
C TYR A 202 -3.81 4.60 -13.14
N LEU A 203 -4.02 4.05 -11.94
CA LEU A 203 -5.16 4.39 -11.09
C LEU A 203 -4.79 5.03 -9.76
N ALA A 204 -3.52 5.34 -9.55
CA ALA A 204 -3.03 6.08 -8.39
C ALA A 204 -1.88 7.02 -8.77
N TYR A 205 -1.73 8.05 -7.95
CA TYR A 205 -0.66 9.03 -8.03
C TYR A 205 0.12 9.02 -6.72
N TYR A 206 1.38 8.64 -6.78
CA TYR A 206 2.32 8.73 -5.67
C TYR A 206 3.03 10.09 -5.71
N HIS A 207 3.03 10.81 -4.58
CA HIS A 207 3.68 12.13 -4.49
C HIS A 207 4.96 12.05 -3.66
N GLU A 208 6.11 12.36 -4.29
CA GLU A 208 7.37 12.45 -3.57
C GLU A 208 7.42 13.72 -2.69
N ARG A 209 7.79 13.54 -1.41
CA ARG A 209 8.00 14.61 -0.43
C ARG A 209 9.35 14.44 0.26
N GLN A 210 9.83 15.49 0.93
CA GLN A 210 11.11 15.43 1.68
C GLN A 210 11.02 14.51 2.90
N ASP A 211 9.86 14.47 3.55
CA ASP A 211 9.59 13.79 4.81
C ASP A 211 8.97 12.38 4.63
N ASN A 212 8.89 11.87 3.41
CA ASN A 212 8.48 10.49 3.18
C ASN A 212 9.43 9.49 3.87
N ILE A 213 8.90 8.37 4.35
CA ILE A 213 9.73 7.26 4.88
C ILE A 213 10.76 6.80 3.84
N SER A 214 10.39 6.81 2.55
CA SER A 214 11.27 6.51 1.42
C SER A 214 12.39 7.56 1.21
N SER A 215 12.26 8.76 1.77
CA SER A 215 13.30 9.82 1.70
C SER A 215 14.32 9.76 2.84
N ARG A 216 14.16 8.86 3.81
CA ARG A 216 15.12 8.66 4.91
C ARG A 216 16.49 8.20 4.38
N PRO A 217 17.60 8.46 5.13
CA PRO A 217 18.94 8.05 4.72
C PRO A 217 18.99 6.58 4.28
N TYR A 218 19.68 6.33 3.18
CA TYR A 218 19.76 5.01 2.55
C TYR A 218 20.19 3.90 3.52
N LEU A 219 21.24 4.15 4.32
CA LEU A 219 21.77 3.16 5.28
C LEU A 219 20.73 2.73 6.32
N LEU A 220 19.89 3.66 6.76
CA LEU A 220 18.83 3.36 7.73
C LEU A 220 17.73 2.47 7.13
N ARG A 221 17.40 2.70 5.86
CA ARG A 221 16.39 1.92 5.13
C ARG A 221 16.90 0.53 4.79
N ILE A 222 18.16 0.42 4.31
CA ILE A 222 18.74 -0.86 3.90
C ILE A 222 18.87 -1.83 5.07
N LYS A 223 19.16 -1.38 6.29
CA LYS A 223 19.25 -2.22 7.48
C LYS A 223 17.96 -3.05 7.68
N ASN A 224 16.80 -2.43 7.57
CA ASN A 224 15.53 -3.15 7.72
C ASN A 224 15.22 -4.05 6.53
N ILE A 225 15.55 -3.62 5.31
CA ILE A 225 15.40 -4.49 4.14
C ILE A 225 16.30 -5.71 4.23
N LEU A 226 17.54 -5.57 4.70
CA LEU A 226 18.43 -6.72 4.95
C LEU A 226 17.85 -7.66 6.00
N LYS A 227 17.27 -7.13 7.09
CA LYS A 227 16.56 -7.93 8.09
C LYS A 227 15.44 -8.76 7.46
N ILE A 228 14.63 -8.13 6.61
CA ILE A 228 13.53 -8.80 5.88
C ILE A 228 14.11 -9.85 4.92
N VAL A 229 15.05 -9.50 4.07
CA VAL A 229 15.67 -10.42 3.10
C VAL A 229 16.27 -11.64 3.81
N ASN A 230 16.97 -11.44 4.93
CA ASN A 230 17.54 -12.53 5.73
C ASN A 230 16.47 -13.44 6.34
N ARG A 231 15.29 -12.90 6.70
CA ARG A 231 14.14 -13.68 7.22
C ARG A 231 13.69 -14.74 6.21
N TYR A 232 13.70 -14.38 4.93
CA TYR A 232 13.20 -15.24 3.85
C TYR A 232 14.27 -15.95 3.02
N LYS A 233 15.57 -15.81 3.34
CA LYS A 233 16.69 -16.34 2.54
C LYS A 233 16.63 -17.85 2.25
N LYS A 234 16.01 -18.63 3.15
CA LYS A 234 15.87 -20.08 2.98
C LYS A 234 14.78 -20.48 1.98
N GLN A 235 13.94 -19.54 1.53
CA GLN A 235 12.85 -19.77 0.59
C GLN A 235 13.22 -19.48 -0.86
N VAL A 236 14.47 -19.07 -1.10
CA VAL A 236 15.02 -18.80 -2.44
C VAL A 236 16.34 -19.53 -2.64
N SER A 237 16.75 -19.70 -3.90
CA SER A 237 18.09 -20.22 -4.21
C SER A 237 19.19 -19.28 -3.73
N LYS A 238 20.37 -19.83 -3.47
CA LYS A 238 21.55 -19.03 -3.07
C LYS A 238 21.86 -17.94 -4.11
N SER A 239 21.72 -18.24 -5.39
CA SER A 239 21.96 -17.27 -6.49
C SER A 239 20.99 -16.08 -6.41
N ILE A 240 19.69 -16.31 -6.24
CA ILE A 240 18.69 -15.23 -6.08
C ILE A 240 18.99 -14.39 -4.85
N TYR A 241 19.35 -15.02 -3.73
CA TYR A 241 19.72 -14.30 -2.50
C TYR A 241 20.95 -13.41 -2.73
N PHE A 242 22.04 -13.92 -3.30
CA PHE A 242 23.24 -13.12 -3.58
C PHE A 242 22.98 -11.99 -4.59
N CYS A 243 22.22 -12.26 -5.65
CA CYS A 243 21.81 -11.21 -6.59
C CYS A 243 21.01 -10.10 -5.89
N LYS A 244 20.11 -10.47 -4.98
CA LYS A 244 19.37 -9.47 -4.17
C LYS A 244 20.30 -8.64 -3.29
N ILE A 245 21.26 -9.26 -2.60
CA ILE A 245 22.22 -8.54 -1.75
C ILE A 245 23.06 -7.57 -2.60
N ILE A 246 23.64 -8.03 -3.69
CA ILE A 246 24.42 -7.19 -4.60
C ILE A 246 23.57 -5.99 -5.07
N LYS A 247 22.34 -6.24 -5.50
CA LYS A 247 21.40 -5.21 -5.95
C LYS A 247 21.12 -4.17 -4.88
N LEU A 248 21.00 -4.57 -3.62
CA LEU A 248 20.78 -3.64 -2.50
C LEU A 248 21.94 -2.66 -2.31
N PHE A 249 23.17 -3.02 -2.66
CA PHE A 249 24.34 -2.15 -2.50
C PHE A 249 24.66 -1.32 -3.75
N ILE A 250 24.36 -1.82 -4.94
CA ILE A 250 24.69 -1.14 -6.22
C ILE A 250 23.66 -0.07 -6.57
N SER A 251 22.35 -0.31 -6.36
CA SER A 251 21.33 0.60 -6.85
C SER A 251 20.73 1.47 -5.75
N LYS A 252 21.29 2.66 -5.58
CA LYS A 252 20.73 3.71 -4.70
C LYS A 252 19.30 4.14 -5.08
N GLU A 253 18.90 3.93 -6.33
CA GLU A 253 17.61 4.36 -6.87
C GLU A 253 16.45 3.37 -6.64
N TRP A 254 16.75 2.12 -6.24
CA TRP A 254 15.79 1.02 -6.15
C TRP A 254 14.83 1.08 -4.95
N PHE A 255 15.04 2.02 -4.04
CA PHE A 255 14.24 2.22 -2.84
C PHE A 255 13.22 3.37 -2.96
N ARG A 256 12.93 3.79 -4.18
CA ARG A 256 11.84 4.73 -4.43
C ARG A 256 10.49 4.02 -4.63
N ILE A 257 10.47 2.69 -4.48
CA ILE A 257 9.25 1.88 -4.50
C ILE A 257 9.14 1.13 -3.18
#